data_321626004fb38b9486002675ebbe2295
#
_entry.id   321626004fb38b9486002675ebbe2295
#
_cell.length_a   1.000
_cell.length_b   1.000
_cell.length_c   1.000
_cell.angle_alpha   90.00
_cell.angle_beta   90.00
_cell.angle_gamma   90.00
#
_symmetry.space_group_name_H-M   'P 1'
#
loop_
_entity.id
_entity.type
_entity.pdbx_description
1 polymer ?
#
loop_
_entity_poly.entity_id
_entity_poly.type
_entity_poly.pdbx_seq_one_letter_code
_entity_poly.pdbx_strand_id
1 'polypeptide(L)'
;MSGTIFYYTGTGNSLWAARKIAENLKNPVSILSMIGVEEKLDMARNDITGLVFPVYIWGVPAPVLNFVKSTPNLKGDYIFAVAVNGGQVSNTLVQLKTVMAMNGLKLSSGFEIKMPSNYIPWGGPGTKEHCQKLYESAEKKIKNIASAINNKEMRDVEKGPLWQKIVFSAIYKMTFSMVPGMDKNFWVNEKCNGCGICAKECPRKAILMVPEA
;
A
#
# COMPACT_ATOMS: atom_id res chain seq x y z
N MET A 1 -20.59 1.12 14.82
CA MET A 1 -19.17 1.40 14.55
C MET A 1 -19.01 1.53 13.06
N SER A 2 -18.51 2.67 12.58
CA SER A 2 -18.23 2.92 11.18
C SER A 2 -16.70 2.86 10.97
N GLY A 3 -16.27 2.32 9.83
CA GLY A 3 -14.85 2.25 9.55
C GLY A 3 -14.58 2.42 8.06
N THR A 4 -13.37 2.87 7.73
CA THR A 4 -12.93 3.00 6.34
C THR A 4 -11.51 2.49 6.19
N ILE A 5 -11.28 1.66 5.19
CA ILE A 5 -9.95 1.23 4.76
C ILE A 5 -9.62 1.94 3.45
N PHE A 6 -8.65 2.84 3.50
CA PHE A 6 -8.09 3.46 2.31
C PHE A 6 -6.97 2.58 1.75
N TYR A 7 -7.02 2.32 0.45
CA TYR A 7 -5.98 1.53 -0.19
C TYR A 7 -5.32 2.28 -1.35
N TYR A 8 -4.05 2.02 -1.53
CA TYR A 8 -3.32 2.28 -2.77
C TYR A 8 -2.77 0.95 -3.28
N THR A 9 -2.94 0.66 -4.57
CA THR A 9 -2.45 -0.58 -5.18
C THR A 9 -1.92 -0.32 -6.58
N GLY A 10 -0.86 -1.05 -6.99
CA GLY A 10 -0.37 -1.07 -8.36
C GLY A 10 -0.95 -2.25 -9.13
N THR A 11 -0.82 -3.47 -8.59
CA THR A 11 -1.15 -4.72 -9.27
C THR A 11 -2.18 -5.58 -8.53
N GLY A 12 -2.88 -5.01 -7.55
CA GLY A 12 -3.99 -5.67 -6.85
C GLY A 12 -3.66 -6.22 -5.46
N ASN A 13 -2.40 -6.53 -5.12
CA ASN A 13 -2.05 -7.14 -3.83
C ASN A 13 -2.56 -6.37 -2.60
N SER A 14 -2.40 -5.04 -2.60
CA SER A 14 -2.86 -4.22 -1.47
C SER A 14 -4.39 -4.13 -1.41
N LEU A 15 -5.09 -4.11 -2.54
CA LEU A 15 -6.55 -4.18 -2.58
C LEU A 15 -7.05 -5.53 -2.07
N TRP A 16 -6.40 -6.63 -2.48
CA TRP A 16 -6.70 -7.95 -1.97
C TRP A 16 -6.53 -8.01 -0.44
N ALA A 17 -5.41 -7.50 0.09
CA ALA A 17 -5.17 -7.45 1.52
C ALA A 17 -6.24 -6.60 2.26
N ALA A 18 -6.61 -5.43 1.70
CA ALA A 18 -7.64 -4.58 2.28
C ALA A 18 -9.01 -5.29 2.36
N ARG A 19 -9.41 -5.99 1.28
CA ARG A 19 -10.64 -6.79 1.25
C ARG A 19 -10.61 -7.92 2.27
N LYS A 20 -9.50 -8.67 2.32
CA LYS A 20 -9.33 -9.78 3.28
C LYS A 20 -9.33 -9.30 4.73
N ILE A 21 -8.77 -8.14 5.03
CA ILE A 21 -8.86 -7.52 6.35
C ILE A 21 -10.33 -7.18 6.65
N ALA A 22 -11.02 -6.49 5.76
CA ALA A 22 -12.42 -6.10 5.93
C ALA A 22 -13.35 -7.30 6.18
N GLU A 23 -13.15 -8.42 5.45
CA GLU A 23 -13.89 -9.68 5.64
C GLU A 23 -13.71 -10.29 7.04
N ASN A 24 -12.59 -10.02 7.73
CA ASN A 24 -12.27 -10.55 9.06
C ASN A 24 -12.54 -9.55 10.19
N LEU A 25 -13.03 -8.34 9.89
CA LEU A 25 -13.45 -7.37 10.91
C LEU A 25 -14.87 -7.69 11.41
N LYS A 26 -15.11 -7.44 12.70
CA LYS A 26 -16.44 -7.67 13.34
C LYS A 26 -17.52 -6.74 12.77
N ASN A 27 -17.14 -5.54 12.37
CA ASN A 27 -18.06 -4.54 11.83
C ASN A 27 -17.74 -4.25 10.37
N PRO A 28 -18.74 -4.01 9.53
CA PRO A 28 -18.52 -3.65 8.14
C PRO A 28 -17.74 -2.35 8.02
N VAL A 29 -16.83 -2.30 7.05
CA VAL A 29 -16.02 -1.13 6.73
C VAL A 29 -16.11 -0.82 5.24
N SER A 30 -16.05 0.45 4.87
CA SER A 30 -15.92 0.88 3.49
C SER A 30 -14.49 0.69 3.01
N ILE A 31 -14.30 0.33 1.75
CA ILE A 31 -12.98 0.22 1.12
C ILE A 31 -12.90 1.26 0.00
N LEU A 32 -12.03 2.24 0.15
CA LEU A 32 -11.89 3.38 -0.76
C LEU A 32 -10.47 3.49 -1.31
N SER A 33 -10.35 3.89 -2.57
CA SER A 33 -9.03 4.19 -3.15
C SER A 33 -8.49 5.49 -2.57
N MET A 34 -7.18 5.55 -2.26
CA MET A 34 -6.50 6.81 -1.93
C MET A 34 -6.39 7.76 -3.13
N ILE A 35 -6.66 7.28 -4.35
CA ILE A 35 -6.59 8.08 -5.57
C ILE A 35 -7.97 8.64 -5.88
N GLY A 36 -8.06 9.97 -6.00
CA GLY A 36 -9.28 10.68 -6.40
C GLY A 36 -10.36 10.77 -5.32
N VAL A 37 -10.00 10.50 -4.05
CA VAL A 37 -10.92 10.59 -2.91
C VAL A 37 -10.77 11.89 -2.14
N GLU A 38 -9.70 12.63 -2.37
CA GLU A 38 -9.28 13.81 -1.59
C GLU A 38 -10.35 14.92 -1.53
N GLU A 39 -11.16 15.07 -2.58
CA GLU A 39 -12.21 16.10 -2.66
C GLU A 39 -13.56 15.66 -2.10
N LYS A 40 -13.75 14.40 -1.76
CA LYS A 40 -15.06 13.80 -1.42
C LYS A 40 -15.19 13.32 0.02
N LEU A 41 -14.13 13.50 0.81
CA LEU A 41 -14.11 13.01 2.17
C LEU A 41 -14.81 13.98 3.13
N ASP A 42 -16.15 13.85 3.21
CA ASP A 42 -16.84 14.21 4.44
C ASP A 42 -16.52 13.10 5.46
N MET A 43 -15.41 13.30 6.19
CA MET A 43 -14.93 12.35 7.19
C MET A 43 -15.78 12.46 8.45
N ALA A 44 -17.00 11.92 8.39
CA ALA A 44 -17.71 11.55 9.59
C ALA A 44 -16.76 10.75 10.49
N ARG A 45 -16.81 10.93 11.79
CA ARG A 45 -15.95 10.28 12.77
C ARG A 45 -16.00 8.77 12.58
N ASN A 46 -14.90 8.20 12.09
CA ASN A 46 -14.72 6.75 11.97
C ASN A 46 -14.19 6.17 13.28
N ASP A 47 -14.73 5.05 13.71
CA ASP A 47 -14.17 4.28 14.83
C ASP A 47 -12.82 3.65 14.43
N ILE A 48 -12.69 3.26 13.16
CA ILE A 48 -11.52 2.59 12.61
C ILE A 48 -11.16 3.20 11.26
N THR A 49 -9.91 3.57 11.09
CA THR A 49 -9.36 4.01 9.80
C THR A 49 -8.13 3.18 9.44
N GLY A 50 -8.13 2.56 8.27
CA GLY A 50 -7.04 1.74 7.75
C GLY A 50 -6.34 2.38 6.56
N LEU A 51 -5.01 2.22 6.48
CA LEU A 51 -4.18 2.58 5.33
C LEU A 51 -3.47 1.33 4.81
N VAL A 52 -3.84 0.83 3.63
CA VAL A 52 -3.26 -0.39 3.04
C VAL A 52 -2.56 -0.05 1.73
N PHE A 53 -1.26 -0.29 1.64
CA PHE A 53 -0.47 0.18 0.51
C PHE A 53 0.77 -0.69 0.26
N PRO A 54 1.33 -0.69 -0.97
CA PRO A 54 2.55 -1.44 -1.27
C PRO A 54 3.80 -0.70 -0.78
N VAL A 55 4.86 -1.44 -0.54
CA VAL A 55 6.21 -0.88 -0.34
C VAL A 55 6.87 -0.64 -1.69
N TYR A 56 7.29 0.61 -1.97
CA TYR A 56 8.06 0.96 -3.18
C TYR A 56 9.45 1.43 -2.78
N ILE A 57 10.47 0.78 -3.34
CA ILE A 57 11.89 1.11 -3.06
C ILE A 57 12.14 1.22 -1.54
N TRP A 58 11.66 0.22 -0.77
CA TRP A 58 11.78 0.13 0.70
C TRP A 58 11.18 1.33 1.48
N GLY A 59 10.24 2.05 0.89
CA GLY A 59 9.58 3.21 1.53
C GLY A 59 8.11 3.37 1.14
N VAL A 60 7.51 4.43 1.64
CA VAL A 60 6.12 4.79 1.38
C VAL A 60 5.99 5.38 -0.03
N PRO A 61 5.07 4.89 -0.87
CA PRO A 61 4.82 5.47 -2.20
C PRO A 61 4.39 6.95 -2.13
N ALA A 62 4.83 7.75 -3.11
CA ALA A 62 4.46 9.16 -3.19
C ALA A 62 2.94 9.41 -3.13
N PRO A 63 2.07 8.63 -3.81
CA PRO A 63 0.63 8.81 -3.69
C PRO A 63 0.09 8.64 -2.27
N VAL A 64 0.66 7.73 -1.48
CA VAL A 64 0.27 7.51 -0.08
C VAL A 64 0.71 8.68 0.80
N LEU A 65 1.95 9.19 0.58
CA LEU A 65 2.43 10.39 1.28
C LEU A 65 1.58 11.60 0.97
N ASN A 66 1.19 11.78 -0.30
CA ASN A 66 0.32 12.89 -0.73
C ASN A 66 -1.05 12.76 -0.08
N PHE A 67 -1.66 11.56 -0.09
CA PHE A 67 -2.94 11.31 0.57
C PHE A 67 -2.91 11.71 2.06
N VAL A 68 -1.89 11.28 2.81
CA VAL A 68 -1.77 11.65 4.24
C VAL A 68 -1.64 13.16 4.44
N LYS A 69 -0.89 13.85 3.56
CA LYS A 69 -0.67 15.29 3.64
C LYS A 69 -1.91 16.10 3.23
N SER A 70 -2.65 15.64 2.23
CA SER A 70 -3.86 16.32 1.72
C SER A 70 -5.11 16.01 2.54
N THR A 71 -5.02 15.07 3.49
CA THR A 71 -6.15 14.65 4.33
C THR A 71 -5.87 14.92 5.82
N PRO A 72 -5.69 16.18 6.25
CA PRO A 72 -5.41 16.52 7.66
C PRO A 72 -6.57 16.15 8.58
N ASN A 73 -7.75 16.00 8.03
CA ASN A 73 -8.97 15.57 8.73
C ASN A 73 -9.17 14.05 8.75
N LEU A 74 -8.14 13.27 8.38
CA LEU A 74 -8.19 11.82 8.52
C LEU A 74 -8.44 11.47 10.00
N LYS A 75 -9.65 11.04 10.33
CA LYS A 75 -10.07 10.78 11.71
C LYS A 75 -10.33 9.30 11.92
N GLY A 76 -10.07 8.84 13.10
CA GLY A 76 -10.39 7.51 13.58
C GLY A 76 -9.94 7.38 15.02
N ASP A 77 -10.77 6.76 15.85
CA ASP A 77 -10.38 6.45 17.23
C ASP A 77 -9.19 5.47 17.25
N TYR A 78 -9.10 4.66 16.18
CA TYR A 78 -8.01 3.73 15.95
C TYR A 78 -7.58 3.80 14.49
N ILE A 79 -6.33 4.20 14.25
CA ILE A 79 -5.76 4.28 12.90
C ILE A 79 -4.68 3.20 12.76
N PHE A 80 -4.83 2.31 11.78
CA PHE A 80 -3.85 1.28 11.48
C PHE A 80 -3.29 1.41 10.06
N ALA A 81 -2.11 0.85 9.85
CA ALA A 81 -1.49 0.78 8.53
C ALA A 81 -1.04 -0.65 8.22
N VAL A 82 -1.13 -1.04 6.95
CA VAL A 82 -0.62 -2.32 6.44
C VAL A 82 0.25 -2.06 5.22
N ALA A 83 1.53 -2.37 5.35
CA ALA A 83 2.51 -2.29 4.28
C ALA A 83 2.66 -3.64 3.59
N VAL A 84 2.22 -3.73 2.34
CA VAL A 84 2.31 -4.95 1.53
C VAL A 84 3.62 -4.95 0.76
N ASN A 85 4.45 -5.97 0.95
CA ASN A 85 5.79 -6.03 0.38
C ASN A 85 6.11 -7.37 -0.26
N GLY A 86 7.08 -7.39 -1.19
CA GLY A 86 7.57 -8.60 -1.84
C GLY A 86 8.66 -9.36 -1.08
N GLY A 87 9.05 -8.87 0.11
CA GLY A 87 10.11 -9.51 0.91
C GLY A 87 10.62 -8.69 2.09
N GLN A 88 10.64 -7.37 1.98
CA GLN A 88 11.24 -6.49 2.99
C GLN A 88 10.43 -5.22 3.21
N VAL A 89 9.90 -5.04 4.43
CA VAL A 89 9.20 -3.80 4.83
C VAL A 89 10.17 -2.67 5.17
N SER A 90 11.38 -3.00 5.57
CA SER A 90 12.43 -2.06 5.99
C SER A 90 11.91 -1.02 7.02
N ASN A 91 12.04 0.27 6.69
CA ASN A 91 11.64 1.39 7.55
C ASN A 91 10.30 2.04 7.11
N THR A 92 9.57 1.41 6.19
CA THR A 92 8.38 1.99 5.53
C THR A 92 7.32 2.45 6.54
N LEU A 93 6.95 1.60 7.50
CA LEU A 93 5.92 1.94 8.49
C LEU A 93 6.40 2.99 9.51
N VAL A 94 7.70 3.01 9.81
CA VAL A 94 8.29 4.08 10.66
C VAL A 94 8.26 5.41 9.93
N GLN A 95 8.57 5.43 8.63
CA GLN A 95 8.45 6.61 7.77
C GLN A 95 7.00 7.13 7.76
N LEU A 96 6.02 6.24 7.53
CA LEU A 96 4.62 6.61 7.56
C LEU A 96 4.22 7.20 8.92
N LYS A 97 4.58 6.53 10.03
CA LYS A 97 4.31 6.99 11.40
C LYS A 97 4.83 8.41 11.63
N THR A 98 6.04 8.69 11.15
CA THR A 98 6.66 10.02 11.25
C THR A 98 5.89 11.07 10.44
N VAL A 99 5.57 10.77 9.18
CA VAL A 99 4.81 11.69 8.31
C VAL A 99 3.41 11.94 8.88
N MET A 100 2.73 10.92 9.37
CA MET A 100 1.43 11.07 10.02
C MET A 100 1.52 11.97 11.27
N ALA A 101 2.51 11.77 12.13
CA ALA A 101 2.72 12.60 13.32
C ALA A 101 2.97 14.06 12.97
N MET A 102 3.75 14.36 11.92
CA MET A 102 3.96 15.71 11.40
C MET A 102 2.69 16.38 10.88
N ASN A 103 1.66 15.61 10.55
CA ASN A 103 0.34 16.09 10.12
C ASN A 103 -0.73 15.95 11.22
N GLY A 104 -0.31 15.81 12.49
CA GLY A 104 -1.23 15.74 13.63
C GLY A 104 -1.99 14.42 13.77
N LEU A 105 -1.58 13.37 13.05
CA LEU A 105 -2.24 12.06 13.03
C LEU A 105 -1.44 11.05 13.86
N LYS A 106 -2.13 10.25 14.67
CA LYS A 106 -1.52 9.19 15.50
C LYS A 106 -1.78 7.82 14.89
N LEU A 107 -0.73 7.14 14.43
CA LEU A 107 -0.81 5.74 14.01
C LEU A 107 -0.87 4.83 15.24
N SER A 108 -1.94 4.04 15.38
CA SER A 108 -2.18 3.14 16.52
C SER A 108 -1.42 1.83 16.40
N SER A 109 -1.34 1.29 15.18
CA SER A 109 -0.59 0.06 14.88
C SER A 109 -0.15 0.02 13.42
N GLY A 110 0.91 -0.72 13.14
CA GLY A 110 1.40 -0.87 11.77
C GLY A 110 1.91 -2.30 11.52
N PHE A 111 1.41 -2.93 10.48
CA PHE A 111 1.67 -4.33 10.13
C PHE A 111 2.29 -4.44 8.74
N GLU A 112 3.09 -5.47 8.53
CA GLU A 112 3.52 -5.85 7.19
C GLU A 112 2.77 -7.09 6.71
N ILE A 113 2.62 -7.24 5.40
CA ILE A 113 2.17 -8.48 4.77
C ILE A 113 3.11 -8.77 3.59
N LYS A 114 3.68 -9.98 3.57
CA LYS A 114 4.45 -10.46 2.43
C LYS A 114 3.52 -11.06 1.39
N MET A 115 3.67 -10.62 0.15
CA MET A 115 2.89 -11.04 -1.02
C MET A 115 3.83 -11.33 -2.19
N PRO A 116 3.38 -12.06 -3.23
CA PRO A 116 4.19 -12.26 -4.41
C PRO A 116 4.71 -10.94 -4.98
N SER A 117 6.01 -10.89 -5.29
CA SER A 117 6.63 -9.71 -5.88
C SER A 117 6.04 -9.44 -7.26
N ASN A 118 5.80 -8.18 -7.58
CA ASN A 118 5.39 -7.75 -8.91
C ASN A 118 6.49 -6.98 -9.65
N TYR A 119 7.69 -6.95 -9.10
CA TYR A 119 8.82 -6.25 -9.69
C TYR A 119 9.56 -7.18 -10.68
N ILE A 120 9.15 -7.11 -11.93
CA ILE A 120 9.63 -7.98 -13.02
C ILE A 120 11.16 -7.93 -13.22
N PRO A 121 11.85 -6.77 -13.15
CA PRO A 121 13.31 -6.72 -13.29
C PRO A 121 14.08 -7.61 -12.30
N TRP A 122 13.49 -7.98 -11.16
CA TRP A 122 14.10 -8.88 -10.17
C TRP A 122 13.40 -10.24 -10.10
N GLY A 123 12.84 -10.72 -11.22
CA GLY A 123 12.29 -12.07 -11.36
C GLY A 123 10.77 -12.19 -11.13
N GLY A 124 10.10 -11.11 -10.73
CA GLY A 124 8.64 -11.11 -10.59
C GLY A 124 8.12 -11.98 -9.45
N PRO A 125 6.92 -12.60 -9.62
CA PRO A 125 6.20 -13.28 -8.52
C PRO A 125 6.75 -14.66 -8.15
N GLY A 126 7.59 -15.27 -8.99
CA GLY A 126 8.07 -16.64 -8.80
C GLY A 126 7.09 -17.70 -9.31
N THR A 127 7.20 -18.95 -8.82
CA THR A 127 6.34 -20.06 -9.24
C THR A 127 4.95 -19.95 -8.64
N LYS A 128 3.98 -20.68 -9.23
CA LYS A 128 2.59 -20.76 -8.70
C LYS A 128 2.58 -21.28 -7.26
N GLU A 129 3.36 -22.29 -6.97
CA GLU A 129 3.48 -22.90 -5.64
C GLU A 129 4.06 -21.90 -4.61
N HIS A 130 5.04 -21.10 -5.02
CA HIS A 130 5.57 -20.02 -4.18
C HIS A 130 4.52 -18.97 -3.89
N CYS A 131 3.81 -18.52 -4.91
CA CYS A 131 2.71 -17.56 -4.75
C CYS A 131 1.63 -18.09 -3.81
N GLN A 132 1.22 -19.35 -3.98
CA GLN A 132 0.19 -19.98 -3.13
C GLN A 132 0.61 -19.98 -1.65
N LYS A 133 1.84 -20.38 -1.35
CA LYS A 133 2.37 -20.36 0.03
C LYS A 133 2.38 -18.95 0.63
N LEU A 134 2.70 -17.92 -0.18
CA LEU A 134 2.66 -16.53 0.28
C LEU A 134 1.22 -16.08 0.57
N TYR A 135 0.24 -16.42 -0.28
CA TYR A 135 -1.17 -16.13 -0.02
C TYR A 135 -1.68 -16.79 1.26
N GLU A 136 -1.40 -18.07 1.46
CA GLU A 136 -1.79 -18.79 2.68
C GLU A 136 -1.17 -18.18 3.95
N SER A 137 0.13 -17.79 3.87
CA SER A 137 0.81 -17.10 4.96
C SER A 137 0.19 -15.72 5.23
N ALA A 138 -0.13 -14.98 4.15
CA ALA A 138 -0.78 -13.68 4.25
C ALA A 138 -2.17 -13.78 4.89
N GLU A 139 -2.98 -14.77 4.52
CA GLU A 139 -4.30 -15.00 5.13
C GLU A 139 -4.21 -15.31 6.62
N LYS A 140 -3.25 -16.15 7.04
CA LYS A 140 -3.02 -16.40 8.47
C LYS A 140 -2.65 -15.12 9.21
N LYS A 141 -1.75 -14.30 8.63
CA LYS A 141 -1.34 -13.03 9.23
C LYS A 141 -2.49 -12.02 9.28
N ILE A 142 -3.34 -11.98 8.25
CA ILE A 142 -4.52 -11.10 8.20
C ILE A 142 -5.50 -11.40 9.32
N LYS A 143 -5.73 -12.67 9.67
CA LYS A 143 -6.57 -13.04 10.83
C LYS A 143 -6.03 -12.43 12.13
N ASN A 144 -4.71 -12.48 12.34
CA ASN A 144 -4.07 -11.88 13.52
C ASN A 144 -4.16 -10.34 13.49
N ILE A 145 -3.98 -9.72 12.30
CA ILE A 145 -4.14 -8.27 12.11
C ILE A 145 -5.59 -7.86 12.43
N ALA A 146 -6.57 -8.55 11.86
CA ALA A 146 -7.98 -8.27 12.12
C ALA A 146 -8.35 -8.45 13.60
N SER A 147 -7.80 -9.44 14.28
CA SER A 147 -7.97 -9.61 15.74
C SER A 147 -7.44 -8.39 16.50
N ALA A 148 -6.23 -7.92 16.17
CA ALA A 148 -5.65 -6.74 16.79
C ALA A 148 -6.47 -5.46 16.52
N ILE A 149 -6.99 -5.29 15.31
CA ILE A 149 -7.84 -4.17 14.94
C ILE A 149 -9.18 -4.23 15.69
N ASN A 150 -9.83 -5.41 15.74
CA ASN A 150 -11.09 -5.61 16.43
C ASN A 150 -11.00 -5.30 17.94
N ASN A 151 -9.82 -5.51 18.54
CA ASN A 151 -9.53 -5.22 19.93
C ASN A 151 -8.91 -3.81 20.13
N LYS A 152 -8.76 -3.02 19.06
CA LYS A 152 -8.09 -1.71 19.07
C LYS A 152 -6.72 -1.74 19.78
N GLU A 153 -5.95 -2.80 19.56
CA GLU A 153 -4.65 -2.99 20.22
C GLU A 153 -3.62 -1.98 19.73
N MET A 154 -3.08 -1.21 20.66
CA MET A 154 -1.96 -0.30 20.40
C MET A 154 -0.67 -1.12 20.31
N ARG A 155 -0.03 -1.10 19.14
CA ARG A 155 1.21 -1.85 18.89
C ARG A 155 2.25 -0.95 18.20
N ASP A 156 3.51 -1.20 18.49
CA ASP A 156 4.57 -0.61 17.68
C ASP A 156 4.48 -1.10 16.23
N VAL A 157 4.92 -0.24 15.30
CA VAL A 157 4.94 -0.58 13.88
C VAL A 157 5.96 -1.68 13.60
N GLU A 158 5.59 -2.67 12.81
CA GLU A 158 6.52 -3.68 12.33
C GLU A 158 7.57 -3.05 11.42
N LYS A 159 8.81 -3.47 11.57
CA LYS A 159 9.97 -2.90 10.87
C LYS A 159 11.01 -3.97 10.58
N GLY A 160 11.80 -3.75 9.56
CA GLY A 160 12.97 -4.58 9.27
C GLY A 160 14.12 -4.40 10.29
N PRO A 161 15.16 -5.24 10.20
CA PRO A 161 16.36 -5.11 11.01
C PRO A 161 17.03 -3.74 10.85
N LEU A 162 17.83 -3.34 11.84
CA LEU A 162 18.45 -2.00 11.89
C LEU A 162 19.31 -1.67 10.67
N TRP A 163 20.06 -2.63 10.14
CA TRP A 163 20.89 -2.43 8.96
C TRP A 163 20.04 -2.07 7.71
N GLN A 164 18.86 -2.68 7.57
CA GLN A 164 17.92 -2.33 6.48
C GLN A 164 17.44 -0.88 6.61
N LYS A 165 17.19 -0.43 7.83
CA LYS A 165 16.80 0.95 8.09
C LYS A 165 17.87 1.93 7.58
N ILE A 166 19.14 1.66 7.83
CA ILE A 166 20.24 2.56 7.43
C ILE A 166 20.40 2.54 5.90
N VAL A 167 20.63 1.36 5.33
CA VAL A 167 20.94 1.19 3.90
C VAL A 167 19.77 1.60 3.02
N PHE A 168 18.59 1.04 3.24
CA PHE A 168 17.45 1.25 2.35
C PHE A 168 16.78 2.62 2.54
N SER A 169 16.88 3.24 3.72
CA SER A 169 16.41 4.63 3.86
C SER A 169 17.30 5.62 3.09
N ALA A 170 18.60 5.36 3.01
CA ALA A 170 19.50 6.16 2.18
C ALA A 170 19.17 5.99 0.68
N ILE A 171 19.04 4.73 0.22
CA ILE A 171 18.64 4.42 -1.17
C ILE A 171 17.28 5.08 -1.50
N TYR A 172 16.28 4.94 -0.64
CA TYR A 172 14.97 5.56 -0.84
C TYR A 172 15.09 7.08 -1.03
N LYS A 173 15.82 7.77 -0.15
CA LYS A 173 16.00 9.22 -0.25
C LYS A 173 16.69 9.66 -1.55
N MET A 174 17.69 8.89 -1.99
CA MET A 174 18.43 9.20 -3.22
C MET A 174 17.60 8.95 -4.48
N THR A 175 16.78 7.89 -4.50
CA THR A 175 16.07 7.46 -5.70
C THR A 175 14.65 7.98 -5.80
N PHE A 176 14.04 8.44 -4.69
CA PHE A 176 12.64 8.85 -4.65
C PHE A 176 12.29 9.94 -5.68
N SER A 177 13.14 10.94 -5.84
CA SER A 177 12.96 12.01 -6.81
C SER A 177 13.16 11.57 -8.28
N MET A 178 13.84 10.43 -8.49
CA MET A 178 14.10 9.89 -9.83
C MET A 178 12.94 9.05 -10.38
N VAL A 179 12.09 8.51 -9.47
CA VAL A 179 10.98 7.61 -9.84
C VAL A 179 10.06 8.19 -10.91
N PRO A 180 9.62 9.46 -10.87
CA PRO A 180 8.76 10.02 -11.91
C PRO A 180 9.37 10.02 -13.31
N GLY A 181 10.70 10.03 -13.43
CA GLY A 181 11.39 10.04 -14.72
C GLY A 181 11.78 8.64 -15.23
N MET A 182 11.50 7.58 -14.47
CA MET A 182 11.84 6.20 -14.88
C MET A 182 10.89 5.65 -15.96
N ASP A 183 9.76 6.29 -16.19
CA ASP A 183 8.80 5.96 -17.26
C ASP A 183 9.43 6.00 -18.66
N LYS A 184 10.41 6.89 -18.88
CA LYS A 184 11.14 7.02 -20.14
C LYS A 184 11.86 5.74 -20.61
N ASN A 185 12.09 4.81 -19.69
CA ASN A 185 12.74 3.53 -19.96
C ASN A 185 11.75 2.41 -20.34
N PHE A 186 10.44 2.69 -20.31
CA PHE A 186 9.42 1.74 -20.72
C PHE A 186 9.02 1.98 -22.18
N TRP A 187 8.99 0.92 -22.94
CA TRP A 187 8.62 0.94 -24.36
C TRP A 187 7.82 -0.32 -24.70
N VAL A 188 7.08 -0.28 -25.77
CA VAL A 188 6.31 -1.41 -26.31
C VAL A 188 7.01 -1.94 -27.56
N ASN A 189 7.01 -3.26 -27.74
CA ASN A 189 7.54 -3.91 -28.92
C ASN A 189 6.39 -4.46 -29.79
N GLU A 190 6.74 -5.09 -30.90
CA GLU A 190 5.83 -5.71 -31.88
C GLU A 190 4.87 -6.79 -31.32
N LYS A 191 5.10 -7.28 -30.11
CA LYS A 191 4.18 -8.22 -29.42
C LYS A 191 2.95 -7.53 -28.82
N CYS A 192 2.94 -6.20 -28.81
CA CYS A 192 1.77 -5.45 -28.36
C CYS A 192 0.70 -5.50 -29.45
N ASN A 193 -0.47 -6.01 -29.10
CA ASN A 193 -1.62 -6.10 -29.98
C ASN A 193 -2.62 -4.94 -29.81
N GLY A 194 -2.24 -3.88 -29.09
CA GLY A 194 -3.09 -2.71 -28.90
C GLY A 194 -4.34 -2.92 -28.04
N CYS A 195 -4.47 -4.02 -27.29
CA CYS A 195 -5.71 -4.37 -26.57
C CYS A 195 -6.13 -3.39 -25.45
N GLY A 196 -5.28 -2.44 -25.06
CA GLY A 196 -5.58 -1.41 -24.08
C GLY A 196 -5.74 -1.87 -22.62
N ILE A 197 -5.58 -3.16 -22.31
CA ILE A 197 -5.73 -3.69 -20.94
C ILE A 197 -4.82 -2.96 -19.96
N CYS A 198 -3.56 -2.73 -20.33
CA CYS A 198 -2.60 -2.03 -19.48
C CYS A 198 -3.03 -0.60 -19.12
N ALA A 199 -3.63 0.14 -20.06
CA ALA A 199 -4.15 1.48 -19.83
C ALA A 199 -5.42 1.46 -18.95
N LYS A 200 -6.31 0.49 -19.18
CA LYS A 200 -7.54 0.31 -18.41
C LYS A 200 -7.27 -0.06 -16.95
N GLU A 201 -6.35 -0.99 -16.74
CA GLU A 201 -6.05 -1.52 -15.40
C GLU A 201 -5.06 -0.65 -14.60
N CYS A 202 -4.43 0.36 -15.23
CA CYS A 202 -3.49 1.22 -14.53
C CYS A 202 -4.22 2.14 -13.53
N PRO A 203 -4.01 1.98 -12.21
CA PRO A 203 -4.71 2.77 -11.20
C PRO A 203 -4.35 4.26 -11.24
N ARG A 204 -3.20 4.60 -11.85
CA ARG A 204 -2.74 5.98 -12.02
C ARG A 204 -3.07 6.55 -13.39
N LYS A 205 -3.68 5.77 -14.29
CA LYS A 205 -3.95 6.17 -15.69
C LYS A 205 -2.70 6.72 -16.38
N ALA A 206 -1.54 6.14 -16.05
CA ALA A 206 -0.24 6.60 -16.55
C ALA A 206 0.10 6.06 -17.94
N ILE A 207 -0.73 5.17 -18.49
CA ILE A 207 -0.53 4.56 -19.80
C ILE A 207 -1.60 5.12 -20.74
N LEU A 208 -1.15 5.79 -21.77
CA LEU A 208 -2.02 6.33 -22.81
C LEU A 208 -1.93 5.44 -24.05
N MET A 209 -3.09 5.12 -24.62
CA MET A 209 -3.14 4.50 -25.94
C MET A 209 -3.01 5.59 -26.98
N VAL A 210 -1.99 5.48 -27.82
CA VAL A 210 -1.82 6.37 -28.97
C VAL A 210 -2.53 5.71 -30.16
N PRO A 211 -3.41 6.40 -30.88
CA PRO A 211 -3.95 5.87 -32.13
C PRO A 211 -2.79 5.51 -33.06
N GLU A 212 -2.88 4.35 -33.73
CA GLU A 212 -1.94 4.04 -34.80
C GLU A 212 -2.02 5.14 -35.87
N ALA A 213 -0.84 5.69 -36.22
CA ALA A 213 -0.72 6.70 -37.28
C ALA A 213 -0.86 6.07 -38.65
#